data_facbf6a8ff375ec867e621fd608b1e82
#
_entry.id   facbf6a8ff375ec867e621fd608b1e82
#
_cell.length_a   1.000
_cell.length_b   1.000
_cell.length_c   1.000
_cell.angle_alpha   90.00
_cell.angle_beta   90.00
_cell.angle_gamma   90.00
#
_symmetry.space_group_name_H-M   'P 1'
#
loop_
_entity.id
_entity.type
_entity.pdbx_description
1 polymer ?
#
loop_
_entity_poly.entity_id
_entity_poly.type
_entity_poly.pdbx_seq_one_letter_code
_entity_poly.pdbx_strand_id
1 'polypeptide(L)'
;MKLIGTSKMLISIVYDSGYGHTAKQAEAVAQGARRVPGAEVKLVAVSDEIPWQTLEASDAIIFGSPTYNGLVSAKFKQFMEQSTRTAWWPQKWRNKIAAGFTNSGALHGDKLNSLVSMALFAAQHAMIWVGLDLFAGHSNEELNRVGGWLGAMAQSNDESPELSPIEPDLKTASHLGQRVAVIAQRFQQAS
;
A
#
# COMPACT_ATOMS: atom_id res chain seq x y z
N MET A 1 29.80 -22.52 -3.88
CA MET A 1 28.93 -21.33 -3.72
C MET A 1 27.52 -21.75 -4.15
N LYS A 2 26.64 -22.08 -3.19
CA LYS A 2 25.25 -22.42 -3.49
C LYS A 2 24.60 -21.16 -4.06
N LEU A 3 24.12 -21.19 -5.29
CA LEU A 3 23.17 -20.20 -5.82
C LEU A 3 21.95 -20.24 -4.90
N ILE A 4 21.80 -19.23 -4.06
CA ILE A 4 20.58 -19.02 -3.27
C ILE A 4 19.53 -18.69 -4.33
N GLY A 5 18.67 -19.65 -4.64
CA GLY A 5 17.54 -19.44 -5.51
C GLY A 5 16.70 -18.30 -4.91
N THR A 6 16.39 -17.27 -5.68
CA THR A 6 15.50 -16.21 -5.26
C THR A 6 14.13 -16.82 -4.93
N SER A 7 13.80 -16.91 -3.64
CA SER A 7 12.50 -17.37 -3.17
C SER A 7 11.43 -16.46 -3.82
N LYS A 8 10.42 -17.07 -4.43
CA LYS A 8 9.28 -16.33 -4.98
C LYS A 8 8.48 -15.73 -3.81
N MET A 9 8.11 -14.49 -3.97
CA MET A 9 7.40 -13.71 -2.96
C MET A 9 6.17 -13.07 -3.60
N LEU A 10 5.00 -13.28 -3.01
CA LEU A 10 3.73 -12.71 -3.49
C LEU A 10 3.40 -11.45 -2.71
N ILE A 11 3.23 -10.34 -3.41
CA ILE A 11 2.81 -9.05 -2.85
C ILE A 11 1.48 -8.66 -3.45
N SER A 12 0.45 -8.53 -2.63
CA SER A 12 -0.84 -8.01 -3.05
C SER A 12 -0.98 -6.54 -2.69
N ILE A 13 -1.46 -5.74 -3.63
CA ILE A 13 -1.79 -4.32 -3.43
C ILE A 13 -3.30 -4.19 -3.52
N VAL A 14 -3.95 -4.01 -2.38
CA VAL A 14 -5.41 -3.90 -2.27
C VAL A 14 -5.78 -2.43 -2.20
N TYR A 15 -6.59 -1.95 -3.14
CA TYR A 15 -6.90 -0.52 -3.20
C TYR A 15 -8.32 -0.22 -3.67
N ASP A 16 -8.84 0.93 -3.21
CA ASP A 16 -9.98 1.62 -3.82
C ASP A 16 -9.53 2.83 -4.62
N SER A 17 -10.28 3.16 -5.67
CA SER A 17 -10.02 4.36 -6.46
C SER A 17 -11.32 4.86 -7.09
N GLY A 18 -11.86 5.96 -6.57
CA GLY A 18 -13.09 6.57 -7.08
C GLY A 18 -12.90 7.29 -8.43
N TYR A 19 -11.75 7.96 -8.60
CA TYR A 19 -11.48 8.83 -9.76
C TYR A 19 -10.18 8.49 -10.51
N GLY A 20 -9.56 7.36 -10.22
CA GLY A 20 -8.34 6.90 -10.92
C GLY A 20 -7.02 7.29 -10.26
N HIS A 21 -6.95 8.31 -9.42
CA HIS A 21 -5.69 8.81 -8.83
C HIS A 21 -5.03 7.77 -7.91
N THR A 22 -5.82 7.13 -7.04
CA THR A 22 -5.30 6.07 -6.16
C THR A 22 -4.90 4.82 -6.95
N ALA A 23 -5.59 4.52 -8.05
CA ALA A 23 -5.19 3.44 -8.97
C ALA A 23 -3.82 3.73 -9.60
N LYS A 24 -3.59 4.97 -10.06
CA LYS A 24 -2.27 5.40 -10.57
C LYS A 24 -1.18 5.28 -9.52
N GLN A 25 -1.49 5.64 -8.27
CA GLN A 25 -0.57 5.47 -7.14
C GLN A 25 -0.31 3.98 -6.85
N ALA A 26 -1.34 3.11 -6.92
CA ALA A 26 -1.20 1.66 -6.74
C ALA A 26 -0.30 1.03 -7.80
N GLU A 27 -0.41 1.46 -9.06
CA GLU A 27 0.51 1.03 -10.12
C GLU A 27 1.96 1.45 -9.83
N ALA A 28 2.19 2.65 -9.32
CA ALA A 28 3.52 3.09 -8.92
C ALA A 28 4.09 2.23 -7.77
N VAL A 29 3.28 1.89 -6.76
CA VAL A 29 3.66 0.93 -5.71
C VAL A 29 4.03 -0.42 -6.31
N ALA A 30 3.22 -0.93 -7.25
CA ALA A 30 3.47 -2.20 -7.93
C ALA A 30 4.78 -2.19 -8.72
N GLN A 31 5.05 -1.11 -9.45
CA GLN A 31 6.31 -0.93 -10.19
C GLN A 31 7.52 -0.96 -9.26
N GLY A 32 7.41 -0.32 -8.09
CA GLY A 32 8.47 -0.35 -7.09
C GLY A 32 8.72 -1.76 -6.55
N ALA A 33 7.67 -2.47 -6.18
CA ALA A 33 7.77 -3.84 -5.67
C ALA A 33 8.37 -4.81 -6.71
N ARG A 34 7.98 -4.70 -7.98
CA ARG A 34 8.50 -5.53 -9.09
C ARG A 34 10.00 -5.35 -9.36
N ARG A 35 10.63 -4.28 -8.86
CA ARG A 35 12.09 -4.09 -8.97
C ARG A 35 12.89 -5.06 -8.10
N VAL A 36 12.24 -5.68 -7.11
CA VAL A 36 12.91 -6.64 -6.23
C VAL A 36 12.86 -8.03 -6.85
N PRO A 37 13.99 -8.68 -7.09
CA PRO A 37 14.03 -10.01 -7.69
C PRO A 37 13.22 -11.04 -6.91
N GLY A 38 12.37 -11.79 -7.59
CA GLY A 38 11.47 -12.78 -7.00
C GLY A 38 10.11 -12.25 -6.57
N ALA A 39 9.86 -10.94 -6.63
CA ALA A 39 8.56 -10.38 -6.30
C ALA A 39 7.55 -10.60 -7.43
N GLU A 40 6.50 -11.35 -7.15
CA GLU A 40 5.26 -11.40 -7.94
C GLU A 40 4.26 -10.42 -7.33
N VAL A 41 3.68 -9.53 -8.15
CA VAL A 41 2.80 -8.46 -7.65
C VAL A 41 1.41 -8.58 -8.25
N LYS A 42 0.39 -8.57 -7.40
CA LYS A 42 -1.03 -8.56 -7.77
C LYS A 42 -1.68 -7.25 -7.35
N LEU A 43 -2.35 -6.61 -8.28
CA LEU A 43 -3.23 -5.47 -8.01
C LEU A 43 -4.65 -5.98 -7.80
N VAL A 44 -5.29 -5.56 -6.72
CA VAL A 44 -6.63 -5.98 -6.30
C VAL A 44 -7.46 -4.73 -6.02
N ALA A 45 -8.33 -4.37 -6.95
CA ALA A 45 -9.32 -3.32 -6.69
C ALA A 45 -10.45 -3.88 -5.81
N VAL A 46 -10.89 -3.10 -4.81
CA VAL A 46 -11.96 -3.53 -3.87
C VAL A 46 -13.37 -3.39 -4.46
N SER A 47 -13.50 -3.00 -5.73
CA SER A 47 -14.79 -2.77 -6.41
C SER A 47 -15.56 -4.06 -6.70
N ASP A 48 -14.86 -5.18 -6.82
CA ASP A 48 -15.39 -6.44 -7.31
C ASP A 48 -15.20 -7.58 -6.29
N GLU A 49 -15.18 -8.81 -6.79
CA GLU A 49 -14.93 -9.97 -5.95
C GLU A 49 -13.49 -9.97 -5.41
N ILE A 50 -13.36 -10.03 -4.09
CA ILE A 50 -12.05 -10.04 -3.43
C ILE A 50 -11.43 -11.44 -3.49
N PRO A 51 -10.22 -11.60 -4.05
CA PRO A 51 -9.54 -12.89 -4.14
C PRO A 51 -8.90 -13.26 -2.79
N TRP A 52 -9.72 -13.62 -1.79
CA TRP A 52 -9.29 -13.89 -0.42
C TRP A 52 -8.17 -14.93 -0.33
N GLN A 53 -8.19 -15.96 -1.19
CA GLN A 53 -7.14 -16.97 -1.24
C GLN A 53 -5.80 -16.41 -1.70
N THR A 54 -5.81 -15.47 -2.65
CA THR A 54 -4.59 -14.76 -3.09
C THR A 54 -4.03 -13.90 -1.95
N LEU A 55 -4.90 -13.20 -1.20
CA LEU A 55 -4.47 -12.40 -0.05
C LEU A 55 -3.93 -13.29 1.08
N GLU A 56 -4.54 -14.46 1.30
CA GLU A 56 -4.04 -15.45 2.25
C GLU A 56 -2.67 -16.01 1.85
N ALA A 57 -2.42 -16.21 0.56
CA ALA A 57 -1.14 -16.70 0.04
C ALA A 57 -0.04 -15.62 -0.03
N SER A 58 -0.37 -14.34 0.12
CA SER A 58 0.58 -13.24 0.00
C SER A 58 1.54 -13.18 1.20
N ASP A 59 2.79 -12.81 0.93
CA ASP A 59 3.82 -12.52 1.95
C ASP A 59 3.66 -11.09 2.49
N ALA A 60 3.19 -10.19 1.63
CA ALA A 60 2.89 -8.81 1.99
C ALA A 60 1.57 -8.34 1.38
N ILE A 61 0.84 -7.48 2.10
CA ILE A 61 -0.36 -6.81 1.60
C ILE A 61 -0.21 -5.30 1.82
N ILE A 62 -0.22 -4.54 0.72
CA ILE A 62 -0.15 -3.09 0.76
C ILE A 62 -1.55 -2.53 0.53
N PHE A 63 -2.01 -1.68 1.45
CA PHE A 63 -3.35 -1.11 1.45
C PHE A 63 -3.37 0.29 0.85
N GLY A 64 -4.32 0.57 -0.03
CA GLY A 64 -4.48 1.87 -0.68
C GLY A 64 -5.92 2.36 -0.70
N SER A 65 -6.14 3.60 -0.28
CA SER A 65 -7.45 4.23 -0.34
C SER A 65 -7.33 5.72 -0.57
N PRO A 66 -8.24 6.36 -1.31
CA PRO A 66 -8.35 7.80 -1.23
C PRO A 66 -8.77 8.20 0.20
N THR A 67 -8.39 9.42 0.60
CA THR A 67 -8.91 10.03 1.84
C THR A 67 -10.12 10.86 1.49
N TYR A 68 -11.31 10.43 1.90
CA TYR A 68 -12.57 11.15 1.78
C TYR A 68 -13.09 11.53 3.17
N ASN A 69 -13.36 12.82 3.37
CA ASN A 69 -13.83 13.33 4.67
C ASN A 69 -12.98 12.87 5.86
N GLY A 70 -11.66 12.85 5.67
CA GLY A 70 -10.70 12.54 6.73
C GLY A 70 -10.44 11.05 6.98
N LEU A 71 -11.04 10.11 6.21
CA LEU A 71 -10.89 8.66 6.40
C LEU A 71 -10.72 7.93 5.07
N VAL A 72 -10.46 6.63 5.16
CA VAL A 72 -10.53 5.72 4.01
C VAL A 72 -11.92 5.76 3.37
N SER A 73 -12.01 5.50 2.08
CA SER A 73 -13.30 5.46 1.36
C SER A 73 -14.26 4.43 1.95
N ALA A 74 -15.56 4.64 1.75
CA ALA A 74 -16.60 3.70 2.19
C ALA A 74 -16.40 2.30 1.60
N LYS A 75 -15.99 2.19 0.32
CA LYS A 75 -15.70 0.91 -0.33
C LYS A 75 -14.50 0.20 0.31
N PHE A 76 -13.44 0.94 0.62
CA PHE A 76 -12.30 0.37 1.30
C PHE A 76 -12.66 -0.07 2.74
N LYS A 77 -13.46 0.71 3.45
CA LYS A 77 -13.99 0.32 4.76
C LYS A 77 -14.85 -0.94 4.69
N GLN A 78 -15.67 -1.09 3.64
CA GLN A 78 -16.44 -2.30 3.40
C GLN A 78 -15.54 -3.53 3.22
N PHE A 79 -14.45 -3.40 2.45
CA PHE A 79 -13.41 -4.45 2.34
C PHE A 79 -12.84 -4.83 3.72
N MET A 80 -12.50 -3.83 4.54
CA MET A 80 -12.00 -4.08 5.91
C MET A 80 -13.01 -4.89 6.74
N GLU A 81 -14.30 -4.59 6.64
CA GLU A 81 -15.37 -5.31 7.36
C GLU A 81 -15.58 -6.73 6.81
N GLN A 82 -15.53 -6.91 5.49
CA GLN A 82 -15.63 -8.22 4.85
C GLN A 82 -14.51 -9.18 5.28
N SER A 83 -13.33 -8.65 5.61
CA SER A 83 -12.20 -9.47 6.09
C SER A 83 -12.46 -10.14 7.44
N THR A 84 -13.47 -9.69 8.21
CA THR A 84 -13.70 -10.14 9.58
C THR A 84 -13.82 -11.66 9.70
N ARG A 85 -14.65 -12.29 8.87
CA ARG A 85 -14.86 -13.75 8.92
C ARG A 85 -13.88 -14.52 8.06
N THR A 86 -13.36 -13.91 7.00
CA THR A 86 -12.52 -14.57 6.00
C THR A 86 -11.05 -14.60 6.40
N ALA A 87 -10.55 -13.57 7.05
CA ALA A 87 -9.13 -13.42 7.35
C ALA A 87 -8.84 -13.09 8.82
N TRP A 88 -9.62 -12.17 9.43
CA TRP A 88 -9.35 -11.69 10.77
C TRP A 88 -9.63 -12.75 11.85
N TRP A 89 -10.83 -13.34 11.89
CA TRP A 89 -11.19 -14.33 12.88
C TRP A 89 -10.24 -15.54 12.87
N PRO A 90 -9.90 -16.14 11.71
CA PRO A 90 -8.92 -17.24 11.64
C PRO A 90 -7.47 -16.78 11.66
N GLN A 91 -7.20 -15.47 11.78
CA GLN A 91 -5.85 -14.87 11.83
C GLN A 91 -4.95 -15.26 10.62
N LYS A 92 -5.52 -15.34 9.42
CA LYS A 92 -4.83 -15.80 8.21
C LYS A 92 -3.73 -14.87 7.71
N TRP A 93 -3.73 -13.61 8.17
CA TRP A 93 -2.72 -12.61 7.78
C TRP A 93 -1.66 -12.38 8.85
N ARG A 94 -1.65 -13.19 9.91
CA ARG A 94 -0.66 -13.10 10.99
C ARG A 94 0.76 -13.13 10.43
N ASN A 95 1.59 -12.19 10.90
CA ASN A 95 3.00 -12.01 10.54
C ASN A 95 3.26 -11.62 9.07
N LYS A 96 2.25 -11.40 8.24
CA LYS A 96 2.47 -10.81 6.92
C LYS A 96 2.91 -9.36 7.03
N ILE A 97 3.72 -8.92 6.08
CA ILE A 97 4.13 -7.51 6.00
C ILE A 97 2.95 -6.66 5.50
N ALA A 98 2.72 -5.51 6.11
CA ALA A 98 1.72 -4.55 5.70
C ALA A 98 2.32 -3.15 5.54
N ALA A 99 1.75 -2.36 4.66
CA ALA A 99 2.03 -0.94 4.48
C ALA A 99 0.79 -0.24 3.92
N GLY A 100 0.83 1.09 3.82
CA GLY A 100 -0.30 1.84 3.28
C GLY A 100 0.09 3.03 2.44
N PHE A 101 -0.81 3.41 1.53
CA PHE A 101 -0.74 4.63 0.75
C PHE A 101 -2.11 5.27 0.60
N THR A 102 -2.13 6.57 0.42
CA THR A 102 -3.38 7.34 0.28
C THR A 102 -3.20 8.56 -0.59
N ASN A 103 -4.31 9.06 -1.14
CA ASN A 103 -4.38 10.25 -1.96
C ASN A 103 -5.57 11.12 -1.54
N SER A 104 -5.47 12.42 -1.70
CA SER A 104 -6.59 13.36 -1.60
C SER A 104 -6.37 14.57 -2.50
N GLY A 105 -7.43 15.34 -2.79
CA GLY A 105 -7.34 16.60 -3.55
C GLY A 105 -6.47 17.64 -2.84
N ALA A 106 -6.67 17.85 -1.54
CA ALA A 106 -5.89 18.80 -0.76
C ALA A 106 -4.50 18.26 -0.40
N LEU A 107 -3.51 19.15 -0.28
CA LEU A 107 -2.13 18.78 0.08
C LEU A 107 -2.05 18.12 1.45
N HIS A 108 -2.70 18.67 2.47
CA HIS A 108 -2.79 18.03 3.80
C HIS A 108 -3.87 16.95 3.82
N GLY A 109 -5.14 17.32 3.61
CA GLY A 109 -6.31 16.49 3.41
C GLY A 109 -6.58 15.45 4.51
N ASP A 110 -6.02 15.61 5.71
CA ASP A 110 -6.13 14.66 6.83
C ASP A 110 -5.71 13.22 6.46
N LYS A 111 -4.83 13.09 5.48
CA LYS A 111 -4.34 11.81 4.94
C LYS A 111 -3.75 10.89 6.00
N LEU A 112 -3.12 11.45 7.04
CA LEU A 112 -2.57 10.66 8.14
C LEU A 112 -3.62 9.77 8.79
N ASN A 113 -4.85 10.27 8.94
CA ASN A 113 -5.92 9.51 9.60
C ASN A 113 -6.32 8.25 8.80
N SER A 114 -6.31 8.33 7.46
CA SER A 114 -6.50 7.14 6.61
C SER A 114 -5.39 6.12 6.81
N LEU A 115 -4.13 6.55 6.89
CA LEU A 115 -3.00 5.64 7.15
C LEU A 115 -3.05 5.05 8.56
N VAL A 116 -3.44 5.81 9.58
CA VAL A 116 -3.67 5.31 10.95
C VAL A 116 -4.74 4.23 10.95
N SER A 117 -5.87 4.46 10.25
CA SER A 117 -6.94 3.47 10.11
C SER A 117 -6.44 2.16 9.47
N MET A 118 -5.64 2.24 8.41
CA MET A 118 -5.05 1.07 7.76
C MET A 118 -4.03 0.36 8.66
N ALA A 119 -3.20 1.10 9.40
CA ALA A 119 -2.23 0.52 10.32
C ALA A 119 -2.90 -0.20 11.49
N LEU A 120 -3.97 0.36 12.04
CA LEU A 120 -4.78 -0.30 13.07
C LEU A 120 -5.46 -1.55 12.53
N PHE A 121 -5.98 -1.50 11.29
CA PHE A 121 -6.55 -2.66 10.61
C PHE A 121 -5.51 -3.76 10.45
N ALA A 122 -4.31 -3.44 9.99
CA ALA A 122 -3.21 -4.40 9.89
C ALA A 122 -2.81 -4.98 11.26
N ALA A 123 -2.76 -4.15 12.30
CA ALA A 123 -2.45 -4.60 13.67
C ALA A 123 -3.51 -5.60 14.20
N GLN A 124 -4.80 -5.36 13.94
CA GLN A 124 -5.88 -6.29 14.29
C GLN A 124 -5.75 -7.64 13.57
N HIS A 125 -5.17 -7.66 12.37
CA HIS A 125 -4.84 -8.88 11.63
C HIS A 125 -3.49 -9.51 12.06
N ALA A 126 -2.85 -8.99 13.11
CA ALA A 126 -1.53 -9.39 13.59
C ALA A 126 -0.42 -9.28 12.52
N MET A 127 -0.55 -8.31 11.61
CA MET A 127 0.43 -8.01 10.58
C MET A 127 1.53 -7.07 11.10
N ILE A 128 2.65 -7.03 10.39
CA ILE A 128 3.81 -6.18 10.69
C ILE A 128 3.77 -4.96 9.78
N TRP A 129 3.53 -3.78 10.35
CA TRP A 129 3.43 -2.53 9.58
C TRP A 129 4.79 -1.96 9.22
N VAL A 130 4.96 -1.59 7.96
CA VAL A 130 6.15 -0.92 7.41
C VAL A 130 5.80 0.50 6.99
N GLY A 131 6.39 1.47 7.64
CA GLY A 131 6.28 2.89 7.27
C GLY A 131 7.23 3.29 6.15
N LEU A 132 7.13 4.56 5.75
CA LEU A 132 8.00 5.17 4.75
C LEU A 132 9.30 5.66 5.44
N ASP A 133 10.47 5.32 4.88
CA ASP A 133 11.80 5.67 5.42
C ASP A 133 12.45 6.86 4.70
N LEU A 134 11.64 7.73 4.11
CA LEU A 134 12.07 8.96 3.46
C LEU A 134 11.81 10.16 4.35
N PHE A 135 12.81 11.03 4.49
CA PHE A 135 12.58 12.36 5.06
C PHE A 135 11.56 13.14 4.22
N ALA A 136 10.84 14.05 4.87
CA ALA A 136 9.96 14.96 4.17
C ALA A 136 10.74 15.84 3.19
N GLY A 137 10.30 15.92 1.95
CA GLY A 137 10.85 16.85 0.98
C GLY A 137 10.45 18.29 1.29
N HIS A 138 11.27 19.24 0.84
CA HIS A 138 11.06 20.67 1.06
C HIS A 138 10.57 21.41 -0.21
N SER A 139 10.42 20.70 -1.32
CA SER A 139 9.91 21.21 -2.60
C SER A 139 8.95 20.24 -3.28
N ASN A 140 8.26 20.71 -4.30
CA ASN A 140 7.36 19.88 -5.10
C ASN A 140 8.09 18.88 -6.01
N GLU A 141 9.41 18.97 -6.11
CA GLU A 141 10.23 18.10 -6.95
C GLU A 141 10.86 16.94 -6.15
N GLU A 142 10.82 17.03 -4.82
CA GLU A 142 11.44 16.05 -3.95
C GLU A 142 10.49 14.90 -3.57
N LEU A 143 11.09 13.77 -3.21
CA LEU A 143 10.33 12.63 -2.69
C LEU A 143 9.72 12.99 -1.33
N ASN A 144 8.60 12.34 -1.03
CA ASN A 144 7.86 12.53 0.22
C ASN A 144 7.54 14.01 0.52
N ARG A 145 7.22 14.80 -0.51
CA ARG A 145 6.90 16.23 -0.37
C ARG A 145 5.68 16.50 0.53
N VAL A 146 4.80 15.51 0.70
CA VAL A 146 3.63 15.58 1.58
C VAL A 146 3.99 15.27 3.04
N GLY A 147 5.18 14.72 3.31
CA GLY A 147 5.70 14.48 4.65
C GLY A 147 5.10 13.27 5.36
N GLY A 148 4.63 12.24 4.63
CA GLY A 148 4.10 11.01 5.23
C GLY A 148 5.21 10.13 5.80
N TRP A 149 5.06 9.66 7.06
CA TRP A 149 5.97 8.70 7.68
C TRP A 149 5.35 7.32 7.80
N LEU A 150 4.04 7.28 8.06
CA LEU A 150 3.31 6.03 8.24
C LEU A 150 3.07 5.30 6.90
N GLY A 151 3.13 6.00 5.77
CA GLY A 151 2.95 5.46 4.43
C GLY A 151 3.08 6.54 3.35
N ALA A 152 2.93 6.17 2.09
CA ALA A 152 3.04 7.11 0.99
C ALA A 152 1.75 7.94 0.81
N MET A 153 1.91 9.26 0.81
CA MET A 153 0.82 10.22 0.57
C MET A 153 0.99 10.89 -0.79
N ALA A 154 -0.11 11.11 -1.48
CA ALA A 154 -0.14 11.84 -2.76
C ALA A 154 -1.22 12.92 -2.77
N GLN A 155 -1.10 13.87 -3.69
CA GLN A 155 -2.09 14.91 -3.93
C GLN A 155 -2.58 14.87 -5.37
N SER A 156 -3.90 15.04 -5.59
CA SER A 156 -4.50 15.02 -6.93
C SER A 156 -5.09 16.33 -7.43
N ASN A 157 -5.19 17.39 -6.62
CA ASN A 157 -5.65 18.73 -7.00
C ASN A 157 -7.00 18.78 -7.75
N ASP A 158 -7.85 17.75 -7.63
CA ASP A 158 -9.09 17.61 -8.41
C ASP A 158 -8.90 17.65 -9.94
N GLU A 159 -7.71 17.30 -10.40
CA GLU A 159 -7.32 17.22 -11.81
C GLU A 159 -7.59 15.81 -12.38
N SER A 160 -7.40 15.66 -13.68
CA SER A 160 -7.42 14.34 -14.32
C SER A 160 -6.35 13.40 -13.74
N PRO A 161 -6.61 12.09 -13.58
CA PRO A 161 -5.60 11.13 -13.16
C PRO A 161 -4.42 11.01 -14.13
N GLU A 162 -4.52 11.55 -15.35
CA GLU A 162 -3.40 11.66 -16.27
C GLU A 162 -2.37 12.71 -15.80
N LEU A 163 -2.83 13.78 -15.17
CA LEU A 163 -2.01 14.89 -14.71
C LEU A 163 -1.53 14.72 -13.27
N SER A 164 -2.36 14.08 -12.42
CA SER A 164 -2.07 13.90 -10.99
C SER A 164 -2.38 12.48 -10.50
N PRO A 165 -1.76 11.96 -9.43
CA PRO A 165 -0.65 12.58 -8.70
C PRO A 165 0.57 12.87 -9.58
N ILE A 166 1.33 13.89 -9.19
CA ILE A 166 2.57 14.28 -9.89
C ILE A 166 3.68 13.24 -9.67
N GLU A 167 4.70 13.30 -10.51
CA GLU A 167 5.77 12.30 -10.55
C GLU A 167 6.49 12.09 -9.20
N PRO A 168 6.82 13.10 -8.38
CA PRO A 168 7.43 12.89 -7.06
C PRO A 168 6.56 12.08 -6.11
N ASP A 169 5.24 12.25 -6.12
CA ASP A 169 4.31 11.45 -5.32
C ASP A 169 4.29 9.99 -5.80
N LEU A 170 4.30 9.76 -7.11
CA LEU A 170 4.37 8.43 -7.69
C LEU A 170 5.72 7.75 -7.42
N LYS A 171 6.82 8.48 -7.47
CA LYS A 171 8.15 7.97 -7.08
C LYS A 171 8.19 7.60 -5.59
N THR A 172 7.55 8.40 -4.73
CA THR A 172 7.40 8.10 -3.30
C THR A 172 6.60 6.80 -3.09
N ALA A 173 5.50 6.63 -3.81
CA ALA A 173 4.71 5.40 -3.79
C ALA A 173 5.51 4.19 -4.30
N SER A 174 6.27 4.35 -5.37
CA SER A 174 7.17 3.33 -5.90
C SER A 174 8.26 2.93 -4.89
N HIS A 175 8.85 3.90 -4.19
CA HIS A 175 9.81 3.64 -3.12
C HIS A 175 9.18 2.79 -1.98
N LEU A 176 7.95 3.12 -1.56
CA LEU A 176 7.24 2.30 -0.57
C LEU A 176 7.07 0.85 -1.03
N GLY A 177 6.66 0.63 -2.28
CA GLY A 177 6.50 -0.71 -2.86
C GLY A 177 7.81 -1.50 -2.86
N GLN A 178 8.90 -0.87 -3.27
CA GLN A 178 10.23 -1.49 -3.25
C GLN A 178 10.68 -1.82 -1.83
N ARG A 179 10.50 -0.89 -0.88
CA ARG A 179 10.83 -1.10 0.54
C ARG A 179 10.08 -2.29 1.13
N VAL A 180 8.77 -2.38 0.91
CA VAL A 180 7.95 -3.50 1.40
C VAL A 180 8.45 -4.83 0.83
N ALA A 181 8.74 -4.89 -0.46
CA ALA A 181 9.26 -6.08 -1.10
C ALA A 181 10.62 -6.52 -0.52
N VAL A 182 11.55 -5.57 -0.31
CA VAL A 182 12.85 -5.87 0.33
C VAL A 182 12.67 -6.40 1.76
N ILE A 183 11.76 -5.83 2.53
CA ILE A 183 11.51 -6.26 3.91
C ILE A 183 10.86 -7.65 3.93
N ALA A 184 9.86 -7.90 3.08
CA ALA A 184 9.23 -9.21 2.95
C ALA A 184 10.24 -10.29 2.54
N GLN A 185 11.15 -9.98 1.60
CA GLN A 185 12.21 -10.90 1.19
C GLN A 185 13.15 -11.26 2.36
N ARG A 186 13.56 -10.26 3.16
CA ARG A 186 14.40 -10.49 4.35
C ARG A 186 13.68 -11.32 5.40
N PHE A 187 12.38 -11.11 5.56
CA PHE A 187 11.57 -11.85 6.53
C PHE A 187 11.44 -13.33 6.15
N GLN A 188 11.25 -13.64 4.85
CA GLN A 188 11.25 -15.02 4.36
C GLN A 188 12.60 -15.74 4.56
N GLN A 189 13.72 -15.02 4.42
CA GLN A 189 15.05 -15.61 4.60
C GLN A 189 15.38 -15.92 6.05
N ALA A 190 14.69 -15.30 6.99
CA ALA A 190 14.88 -15.48 8.43
C ALA A 190 13.93 -16.55 9.04
N SER A 191 12.97 -17.03 8.26
CA SER A 191 11.99 -18.05 8.64
C SER A 191 12.41 -19.43 8.14
#